data_bd9443f76823111b676ef15977638dcc
#
_entry.id   bd9443f76823111b676ef15977638dcc
#
_cell.length_a   1.000
_cell.length_b   1.000
_cell.length_c   1.000
_cell.angle_alpha   90.00
_cell.angle_beta   90.00
_cell.angle_gamma   90.00
#
_symmetry.space_group_name_H-M   'P 1'
#
loop_
_entity.id
_entity.type
_entity.pdbx_description
1 polymer ?
#
loop_
_entity_poly.entity_id
_entity_poly.type
_entity_poly.pdbx_seq_one_letter_code
_entity_poly.pdbx_strand_id
1 'polypeptide(L)'
;MIAKNIYEMLQDVCSRNKDSIFFVRQNETYADLLKKVKQRAVLLAQRFGIKKGDTVAILSGNTPDFLRSYFAITSLGARALMLDTGLNTNEHINMMKRTDCKLVMAQQSLFIDDAPCPMFDIENIDDTDENEFTMAQTERSDIAQLSFTS
;
A
#
# COMPACT_ATOMS: atom_id res chain seq x y z
N MET A 1 8.05 -8.04 -22.24
CA MET A 1 8.83 -8.16 -20.98
C MET A 1 7.96 -8.80 -19.89
N ILE A 2 8.51 -9.73 -19.17
CA ILE A 2 7.81 -10.36 -18.04
C ILE A 2 8.16 -9.55 -16.78
N ALA A 3 7.15 -8.97 -16.13
CA ALA A 3 7.34 -8.22 -14.90
C ALA A 3 7.88 -9.13 -13.79
N LYS A 4 8.83 -8.63 -12.99
CA LYS A 4 9.42 -9.37 -11.86
C LYS A 4 8.60 -9.20 -10.58
N ASN A 5 7.86 -8.12 -10.47
CA ASN A 5 7.06 -7.80 -9.29
C ASN A 5 5.80 -7.03 -9.68
N ILE A 6 4.95 -6.81 -8.68
CA ILE A 6 3.66 -6.14 -8.85
C ILE A 6 3.83 -4.71 -9.37
N TYR A 7 4.85 -3.99 -8.87
CA TYR A 7 5.08 -2.61 -9.29
C TYR A 7 5.53 -2.50 -10.74
N GLU A 8 6.42 -3.39 -11.20
CA GLU A 8 6.82 -3.42 -12.61
C GLU A 8 5.62 -3.68 -13.54
N MET A 9 4.73 -4.57 -13.11
CA MET A 9 3.49 -4.82 -13.84
C MET A 9 2.62 -3.56 -13.93
N LEU A 10 2.44 -2.87 -12.81
CA LEU A 10 1.68 -1.62 -12.77
C LEU A 10 2.32 -0.56 -13.67
N GLN A 11 3.63 -0.38 -13.58
CA GLN A 11 4.38 0.59 -14.37
C GLN A 11 4.21 0.34 -15.87
N ASP A 12 4.30 -0.92 -16.30
CA ASP A 12 4.14 -1.30 -17.69
C ASP A 12 2.72 -1.00 -18.18
N VAL A 13 1.70 -1.38 -17.42
CA VAL A 13 0.29 -1.12 -17.76
C VAL A 13 0.02 0.39 -17.82
N CYS A 14 0.50 1.15 -16.85
CA CYS A 14 0.29 2.59 -16.80
C CYS A 14 0.99 3.33 -17.96
N SER A 15 2.18 2.89 -18.35
CA SER A 15 2.90 3.52 -19.46
C SER A 15 2.19 3.31 -20.81
N ARG A 16 1.56 2.16 -21.00
CA ARG A 16 0.83 1.84 -22.23
C ARG A 16 -0.56 2.45 -22.30
N ASN A 17 -1.15 2.79 -21.15
CA ASN A 17 -2.53 3.28 -21.05
C ASN A 17 -2.65 4.63 -20.32
N LYS A 18 -1.59 5.42 -20.31
CA LYS A 18 -1.42 6.60 -19.45
C LYS A 18 -2.61 7.57 -19.46
N ASP A 19 -3.22 7.78 -20.61
CA ASP A 19 -4.33 8.74 -20.79
C ASP A 19 -5.71 8.09 -20.60
N SER A 20 -5.78 6.79 -20.40
CA SER A 20 -7.03 6.08 -20.14
C SER A 20 -7.46 6.25 -18.68
N ILE A 21 -8.76 6.24 -18.44
CA ILE A 21 -9.33 6.38 -17.10
C ILE A 21 -9.18 5.06 -16.34
N PHE A 22 -8.63 5.13 -15.13
CA PHE A 22 -8.55 4.00 -14.20
C PHE A 22 -9.67 4.04 -13.15
N PHE A 23 -9.80 5.18 -12.45
CA PHE A 23 -10.91 5.38 -11.51
C PHE A 23 -11.96 6.31 -12.12
N VAL A 24 -13.11 5.73 -12.48
CA VAL A 24 -14.15 6.45 -13.22
C VAL A 24 -14.74 7.61 -12.41
N ARG A 25 -15.10 7.37 -11.14
CA ARG A 25 -15.72 8.40 -10.30
C ARG A 25 -14.81 9.59 -10.04
N GLN A 26 -13.51 9.36 -9.91
CA GLN A 26 -12.52 10.38 -9.65
C GLN A 26 -11.98 11.00 -10.94
N ASN A 27 -12.38 10.48 -12.10
CA ASN A 27 -11.81 10.85 -13.40
C ASN A 27 -10.27 10.77 -13.38
N GLU A 28 -9.73 9.73 -12.74
CA GLU A 28 -8.29 9.52 -12.57
C GLU A 28 -7.74 8.60 -13.65
N THR A 29 -6.70 9.05 -14.34
CA THR A 29 -6.04 8.28 -15.39
C THR A 29 -5.04 7.27 -14.79
N TYR A 30 -4.56 6.35 -15.63
CA TYR A 30 -3.47 5.44 -15.24
C TYR A 30 -2.19 6.22 -14.87
N ALA A 31 -1.90 7.31 -15.58
CA ALA A 31 -0.75 8.17 -15.23
C ALA A 31 -0.92 8.82 -13.86
N ASP A 32 -2.12 9.29 -13.54
CA ASP A 32 -2.45 9.87 -12.22
C ASP A 32 -2.28 8.82 -11.11
N LEU A 33 -2.76 7.60 -11.34
CA LEU A 33 -2.60 6.50 -10.40
C LEU A 33 -1.13 6.24 -10.10
N LEU A 34 -0.30 6.12 -11.13
CA LEU A 34 1.13 5.85 -10.96
C LEU A 34 1.83 6.97 -10.17
N LYS A 35 1.51 8.23 -10.47
CA LYS A 35 2.02 9.38 -9.73
C LYS A 35 1.68 9.30 -8.24
N LYS A 36 0.42 9.04 -7.91
CA LYS A 36 -0.05 8.95 -6.51
C LYS A 36 0.54 7.75 -5.78
N VAL A 37 0.74 6.63 -6.48
CA VAL A 37 1.44 5.47 -5.93
C VAL A 37 2.86 5.84 -5.54
N LYS A 38 3.60 6.51 -6.42
CA LYS A 38 4.97 6.95 -6.14
C LYS A 38 5.02 7.92 -4.97
N GLN A 39 4.14 8.92 -4.94
CA GLN A 39 4.06 9.88 -3.83
C GLN A 39 3.82 9.17 -2.49
N ARG A 40 2.92 8.20 -2.45
CA ARG A 40 2.65 7.41 -1.24
C ARG A 40 3.82 6.53 -0.84
N ALA A 41 4.51 5.93 -1.79
CA ALA A 41 5.72 5.16 -1.52
C ALA A 41 6.82 6.04 -0.91
N VAL A 42 7.02 7.26 -1.42
CA VAL A 42 7.95 8.23 -0.84
C VAL A 42 7.57 8.58 0.60
N LEU A 43 6.29 8.84 0.86
CA LEU A 43 5.78 9.10 2.21
C LEU A 43 6.10 7.93 3.16
N LEU A 44 5.80 6.71 2.75
CA LEU A 44 6.05 5.51 3.56
C LEU A 44 7.55 5.34 3.86
N ALA A 45 8.39 5.51 2.87
CA ALA A 45 9.84 5.35 3.03
C ALA A 45 10.46 6.45 3.88
N GLN A 46 10.13 7.71 3.62
CA GLN A 46 10.77 8.86 4.30
C GLN A 46 10.20 9.12 5.67
N ARG A 47 8.88 9.12 5.83
CA ARG A 47 8.25 9.44 7.10
C ARG A 47 8.22 8.28 8.07
N PHE A 48 7.99 7.07 7.58
CA PHE A 48 7.82 5.88 8.42
C PHE A 48 8.97 4.89 8.32
N GLY A 49 9.95 5.15 7.48
CA GLY A 49 11.13 4.30 7.33
C GLY A 49 10.82 2.91 6.76
N ILE A 50 9.73 2.76 6.02
CA ILE A 50 9.34 1.48 5.45
C ILE A 50 10.34 1.05 4.37
N LYS A 51 10.80 -0.18 4.46
CA LYS A 51 11.80 -0.77 3.57
C LYS A 51 11.45 -2.21 3.22
N LYS A 52 12.22 -2.79 2.32
CA LYS A 52 12.07 -4.19 1.90
C LYS A 52 11.99 -5.12 3.10
N GLY A 53 10.99 -6.00 3.08
CA GLY A 53 10.76 -7.00 4.14
C GLY A 53 9.88 -6.53 5.29
N ASP A 54 9.64 -5.22 5.42
CA ASP A 54 8.71 -4.70 6.43
C ASP A 54 7.27 -5.09 6.08
N THR A 55 6.42 -5.16 7.10
CA THR A 55 4.98 -5.41 6.92
C THR A 55 4.20 -4.14 7.22
N VAL A 56 3.37 -3.73 6.27
CA VAL A 56 2.43 -2.60 6.40
C VAL A 56 1.03 -3.12 6.16
N ALA A 57 0.14 -2.89 7.12
CA ALA A 57 -1.24 -3.32 7.02
C ALA A 57 -2.11 -2.30 6.30
N ILE A 58 -3.15 -2.79 5.65
CA ILE A 58 -4.23 -1.97 5.10
C ILE A 58 -5.52 -2.39 5.78
N LEU A 59 -6.19 -1.44 6.43
CA LEU A 59 -7.49 -1.62 7.09
C LEU A 59 -8.46 -0.58 6.51
N SER A 60 -9.11 -0.93 5.42
CA SER A 60 -9.93 -0.02 4.65
C SER A 60 -10.96 -0.79 3.83
N GLY A 61 -12.07 -0.14 3.52
CA GLY A 61 -12.97 -0.62 2.48
C GLY A 61 -12.35 -0.50 1.08
N ASN A 62 -13.10 -0.93 0.08
CA ASN A 62 -12.65 -0.91 -1.32
C ASN A 62 -12.72 0.50 -1.90
N THR A 63 -11.65 1.26 -1.71
CA THR A 63 -11.51 2.64 -2.17
C THR A 63 -10.29 2.77 -3.09
N PRO A 64 -10.17 3.88 -3.86
CA PRO A 64 -8.95 4.14 -4.62
C PRO A 64 -7.69 4.17 -3.74
N ASP A 65 -7.80 4.67 -2.51
CA ASP A 65 -6.67 4.74 -1.59
C ASP A 65 -6.19 3.36 -1.14
N PHE A 66 -7.08 2.36 -1.11
CA PHE A 66 -6.70 0.97 -0.88
C PHE A 66 -5.70 0.49 -1.93
N LEU A 67 -6.04 0.65 -3.21
CA LEU A 67 -5.17 0.23 -4.32
C LEU A 67 -3.87 1.04 -4.38
N ARG A 68 -3.95 2.34 -4.19
CA ARG A 68 -2.75 3.20 -4.14
C ARG A 68 -1.79 2.74 -3.05
N SER A 69 -2.31 2.43 -1.87
CA SER A 69 -1.51 1.95 -0.75
C SER A 69 -0.92 0.57 -1.01
N TYR A 70 -1.71 -0.34 -1.56
CA TYR A 70 -1.24 -1.68 -1.91
C TYR A 70 -0.05 -1.62 -2.87
N PHE A 71 -0.17 -0.84 -3.94
CA PHE A 71 0.92 -0.69 -4.91
C PHE A 71 2.13 0.06 -4.33
N ALA A 72 1.90 1.07 -3.49
CA ALA A 72 2.98 1.79 -2.83
C ALA A 72 3.79 0.88 -1.90
N ILE A 73 3.11 0.09 -1.06
CA ILE A 73 3.76 -0.85 -0.14
C ILE A 73 4.60 -1.87 -0.92
N THR A 74 4.00 -2.48 -1.93
CA THR A 74 4.69 -3.53 -2.71
C THR A 74 5.84 -2.98 -3.55
N SER A 75 5.75 -1.71 -3.98
CA SER A 75 6.84 -1.04 -4.72
C SER A 75 8.12 -0.89 -3.89
N LEU A 76 7.98 -0.82 -2.58
CA LEU A 76 9.10 -0.73 -1.64
C LEU A 76 9.65 -2.12 -1.24
N GLY A 77 9.11 -3.19 -1.79
CA GLY A 77 9.45 -4.55 -1.39
C GLY A 77 8.92 -4.92 -0.01
N ALA A 78 8.05 -4.09 0.57
CA ALA A 78 7.35 -4.40 1.81
C ALA A 78 6.17 -5.34 1.53
N ARG A 79 5.68 -5.99 2.59
CA ARG A 79 4.58 -6.92 2.52
C ARG A 79 3.29 -6.22 2.93
N ALA A 80 2.27 -6.29 2.09
CA ALA A 80 0.95 -5.74 2.40
C ALA A 80 0.15 -6.77 3.22
N LEU A 81 -0.14 -6.44 4.48
CA LEU A 81 -1.02 -7.23 5.33
C LEU A 81 -2.46 -6.76 5.13
N MET A 82 -3.28 -7.63 4.57
CA MET A 82 -4.67 -7.31 4.27
C MET A 82 -5.54 -7.63 5.49
N LEU A 83 -6.06 -6.58 6.16
CA LEU A 83 -6.95 -6.74 7.31
C LEU A 83 -8.41 -6.63 6.85
N ASP A 84 -9.18 -7.66 7.12
CA ASP A 84 -10.62 -7.68 6.81
C ASP A 84 -11.36 -6.74 7.77
N THR A 85 -12.10 -5.78 7.21
CA THR A 85 -12.89 -4.82 8.00
C THR A 85 -14.01 -5.46 8.80
N GLY A 86 -14.41 -6.69 8.45
CA GLY A 86 -15.44 -7.45 9.17
C GLY A 86 -14.95 -8.11 10.45
N LEU A 87 -13.65 -8.15 10.70
CA LEU A 87 -13.09 -8.72 11.92
C LEU A 87 -13.10 -7.71 13.07
N ASN A 88 -13.01 -8.21 14.29
CA ASN A 88 -12.96 -7.35 15.47
C ASN A 88 -11.54 -6.82 15.75
N THR A 89 -11.47 -5.85 16.65
CA THR A 89 -10.22 -5.18 17.03
C THR A 89 -9.16 -6.15 17.56
N ASN A 90 -9.56 -7.12 18.39
CA ASN A 90 -8.61 -8.09 18.96
C ASN A 90 -7.99 -8.98 17.89
N GLU A 91 -8.78 -9.38 16.90
CA GLU A 91 -8.29 -10.16 15.76
C GLU A 91 -7.29 -9.35 14.93
N HIS A 92 -7.59 -8.07 14.67
CA HIS A 92 -6.67 -7.16 13.97
C HIS A 92 -5.34 -7.02 14.73
N ILE A 93 -5.40 -6.74 16.03
CA ILE A 93 -4.20 -6.60 16.87
C ILE A 93 -3.35 -7.88 16.84
N ASN A 94 -4.00 -9.04 16.94
CA ASN A 94 -3.31 -10.32 16.90
C ASN A 94 -2.56 -10.52 15.56
N MET A 95 -3.21 -10.19 14.44
CA MET A 95 -2.59 -10.28 13.12
C MET A 95 -1.40 -9.33 12.97
N MET A 96 -1.53 -8.10 13.49
CA MET A 96 -0.43 -7.13 13.48
C MET A 96 0.77 -7.65 14.28
N LYS A 97 0.54 -8.20 15.46
CA LYS A 97 1.62 -8.75 16.30
C LYS A 97 2.29 -9.95 15.67
N ARG A 98 1.53 -10.85 15.09
CA ARG A 98 2.05 -12.08 14.46
C ARG A 98 2.90 -11.79 13.23
N THR A 99 2.69 -10.67 12.58
CA THR A 99 3.41 -10.28 11.36
C THR A 99 4.48 -9.21 11.61
N ASP A 100 4.66 -8.79 12.84
CA ASP A 100 5.55 -7.67 13.20
C ASP A 100 5.24 -6.41 12.36
N CYS A 101 3.97 -6.04 12.30
CA CYS A 101 3.47 -4.92 11.49
C CYS A 101 4.10 -3.60 11.94
N LYS A 102 4.58 -2.81 10.99
CA LYS A 102 5.26 -1.53 11.27
C LYS A 102 4.35 -0.31 11.20
N LEU A 103 3.27 -0.41 10.41
CA LEU A 103 2.35 0.68 10.16
C LEU A 103 1.02 0.12 9.69
N VAL A 104 -0.08 0.77 10.05
CA VAL A 104 -1.40 0.47 9.50
C VAL A 104 -1.90 1.69 8.72
N MET A 105 -2.18 1.50 7.45
CA MET A 105 -2.90 2.46 6.61
C MET A 105 -4.39 2.17 6.74
N ALA A 106 -5.15 3.06 7.36
CA ALA A 106 -6.55 2.82 7.67
C ALA A 106 -7.43 4.06 7.45
N GLN A 107 -8.71 3.83 7.15
CA GLN A 107 -9.71 4.89 7.27
C GLN A 107 -9.85 5.30 8.74
N GLN A 108 -10.00 6.58 9.02
CA GLN A 108 -10.05 7.11 10.40
C GLN A 108 -11.12 6.43 11.25
N SER A 109 -12.27 6.11 10.65
CA SER A 109 -13.37 5.40 11.35
C SER A 109 -12.99 4.00 11.84
N LEU A 110 -11.89 3.44 11.32
CA LEU A 110 -11.40 2.10 11.65
C LEU A 110 -10.15 2.13 12.54
N PHE A 111 -9.75 3.29 13.02
CA PHE A 111 -8.57 3.40 13.90
C PHE A 111 -8.77 2.63 15.19
N ILE A 112 -7.69 1.99 15.64
CA ILE A 112 -7.64 1.14 16.84
C ILE A 112 -6.75 1.83 17.88
N ASP A 113 -7.32 2.14 19.06
CA ASP A 113 -6.61 2.90 20.10
C ASP A 113 -5.38 2.15 20.64
N ASP A 114 -5.49 0.83 20.78
CA ASP A 114 -4.44 -0.02 21.35
C ASP A 114 -3.59 -0.72 20.27
N ALA A 115 -3.52 -0.16 19.07
CA ALA A 115 -2.73 -0.76 18.00
C ALA A 115 -1.24 -0.89 18.40
N PRO A 116 -0.59 -2.03 18.09
CA PRO A 116 0.81 -2.24 18.45
C PRO A 116 1.81 -1.43 17.61
N CYS A 117 1.34 -0.72 16.59
CA CYS A 117 2.14 0.13 15.71
C CYS A 117 1.34 1.38 15.34
N PRO A 118 1.99 2.39 14.74
CA PRO A 118 1.29 3.61 14.31
C PRO A 118 0.18 3.32 13.30
N MET A 119 -0.89 4.11 13.35
CA MET A 119 -1.95 4.13 12.35
C MET A 119 -1.93 5.46 11.62
N PHE A 120 -2.07 5.41 10.31
CA PHE A 120 -2.07 6.58 9.44
C PHE A 120 -3.32 6.60 8.58
N ASP A 121 -3.90 7.79 8.42
CA ASP A 121 -5.11 7.96 7.61
C ASP A 121 -4.81 7.67 6.13
N ILE A 122 -5.41 6.61 5.61
CA ILE A 122 -5.22 6.17 4.22
C ILE A 122 -5.76 7.19 3.21
N GLU A 123 -6.68 8.05 3.63
CA GLU A 123 -7.28 9.09 2.78
C GLU A 123 -6.50 10.41 2.81
N ASN A 124 -5.42 10.47 3.59
CA ASN A 124 -4.59 11.66 3.66
C ASN A 124 -3.91 11.93 2.32
N ILE A 125 -3.83 13.21 1.95
CA ILE A 125 -3.19 13.62 0.70
C ILE A 125 -1.67 13.53 0.86
N ASP A 126 -1.03 12.84 -0.07
CA ASP A 126 0.43 12.71 -0.08
C ASP A 126 1.05 13.96 -0.70
N ASP A 127 1.74 14.74 0.13
CA ASP A 127 2.43 15.96 -0.29
C ASP A 127 3.94 15.71 -0.42
N THR A 128 4.29 14.73 -1.24
CA THR A 128 5.66 14.32 -1.49
C THR A 128 6.01 14.42 -2.97
N ASP A 129 7.29 14.52 -3.27
CA ASP A 129 7.77 14.56 -4.65
C ASP A 129 7.92 13.14 -5.20
N GLU A 130 7.14 12.79 -6.21
CA GLU A 130 7.21 11.48 -6.88
C GLU A 130 8.59 11.16 -7.45
N ASN A 131 9.38 12.20 -7.79
CA ASN A 131 10.72 12.01 -8.36
C ASN A 131 11.73 11.48 -7.34
N GLU A 132 11.42 11.52 -6.05
CA GLU A 132 12.24 10.91 -5.00
C GLU A 132 11.99 9.42 -4.83
N PHE A 133 11.05 8.87 -5.60
CA PHE A 133 10.70 7.46 -5.53
C PHE A 133 11.85 6.58 -6.08
N THR A 134 12.15 5.52 -5.34
CA THR A 134 13.06 4.46 -5.77
C THR A 134 12.40 3.11 -5.54
N MET A 135 12.25 2.34 -6.62
CA MET A 135 11.70 0.98 -6.53
C MET A 135 12.70 0.04 -5.85
N ALA A 136 12.20 -0.79 -4.94
CA ALA A 136 13.03 -1.79 -4.30
C ALA A 136 13.44 -2.90 -5.29
N GLN A 137 14.63 -3.45 -5.08
CA GLN A 137 15.08 -4.64 -5.79
C GLN A 137 14.43 -5.86 -5.14
N THR A 138 13.56 -6.53 -5.87
CA THR A 138 12.83 -7.70 -5.37
C THR A 138 13.03 -8.91 -6.28
N GLU A 139 12.89 -10.09 -5.68
CA GLU A 139 12.91 -11.37 -6.37
C GLU A 139 11.49 -11.92 -6.49
N ARG A 140 11.26 -12.83 -7.43
CA ARG A 140 9.94 -13.46 -7.61
C ARG A 140 9.49 -14.27 -6.39
N SER A 141 10.44 -14.75 -5.58
CA SER A 141 10.17 -15.48 -4.34
C SER A 141 9.83 -14.59 -3.16
N ASP A 142 10.00 -13.27 -3.26
CA ASP A 142 9.68 -12.34 -2.18
C ASP A 142 8.16 -12.27 -1.95
N ILE A 143 7.79 -12.15 -0.68
CA ILE A 143 6.37 -12.07 -0.29
C ILE A 143 5.88 -10.65 -0.49
N ALA A 144 4.82 -10.49 -1.31
CA ALA A 144 4.18 -9.20 -1.55
C ALA A 144 2.97 -8.96 -0.64
N GLN A 145 2.28 -10.04 -0.24
CA GLN A 145 1.01 -9.94 0.47
C GLN A 145 0.88 -11.01 1.53
N LEU A 146 0.28 -10.63 2.65
CA LEU A 146 -0.12 -11.53 3.73
C LEU A 146 -1.63 -11.42 3.93
N SER A 147 -2.28 -12.57 4.07
CA SER A 147 -3.70 -12.65 4.37
C SER A 147 -3.94 -13.77 5.38
N PHE A 148 -4.90 -13.56 6.25
CA PHE A 148 -5.32 -14.57 7.21
C PHE A 148 -6.63 -15.21 6.74
N THR A 149 -6.70 -16.53 6.84
CA THR A 149 -7.92 -17.28 6.57
C THR A 149 -8.56 -17.69 7.89
N SER A 150 -9.86 -17.74 7.89
CA SER A 150 -10.64 -18.21 9.05
C SER A 150 -10.61 -19.73 9.18
#